data_be016750d48db57445ecb342f8981100
#
_entry.id   be016750d48db57445ecb342f8981100
#
_cell.length_a   1.000
_cell.length_b   1.000
_cell.length_c   1.000
_cell.angle_alpha   90.00
_cell.angle_beta   90.00
_cell.angle_gamma   90.00
#
_symmetry.space_group_name_H-M   'P 1'
#
loop_
_entity.id
_entity.type
_entity.pdbx_description
1 polymer ?
#
loop_
_entity_poly.entity_id
_entity_poly.type
_entity_poly.pdbx_seq_one_letter_code
_entity_poly.pdbx_strand_id
1 'polypeptide(L)'
;YHPYDCHWGSMHWGHAVSTDMLHWEYLPAALAPDELCDMDGCFSGSAVTLADGRQLLMYTGVVKERQRGRESREVQTQCLAVGDGIDYEKYEKNPVLDKKDLPEGSSRYDFRDPKMWQNEDGAYCCVVGSRPADGSGQILLFTSPDGFQWKYKKVLCTNNHRFGLMWECPDFFELDGKQVLIASPQDMMP
;
A
#
# COMPACT_ATOMS: atom_id res chain seq x y z
N TYR A 1 0.64 5.74 12.40
CA TYR A 1 0.41 6.82 13.39
C TYR A 1 1.35 7.99 13.14
N HIS A 2 1.03 9.17 13.67
CA HIS A 2 1.90 10.34 13.66
C HIS A 2 2.54 10.50 15.05
N PRO A 3 3.84 10.22 15.24
CA PRO A 3 4.44 10.17 16.58
C PRO A 3 4.64 11.55 17.23
N TYR A 4 4.55 12.65 16.47
CA TYR A 4 4.92 14.00 16.93
C TYR A 4 3.76 14.96 17.03
N ASP A 5 2.56 14.61 16.53
CA ASP A 5 1.40 15.50 16.50
C ASP A 5 0.08 14.69 16.59
N CYS A 6 -1.00 15.36 16.97
CA CYS A 6 -2.37 14.82 16.92
C CYS A 6 -3.11 15.16 15.60
N HIS A 7 -2.51 15.93 14.71
CA HIS A 7 -3.03 16.24 13.39
C HIS A 7 -2.54 15.23 12.35
N TRP A 8 -3.23 15.16 11.21
CA TRP A 8 -2.77 14.37 10.08
C TRP A 8 -1.41 14.87 9.58
N GLY A 9 -0.44 13.98 9.42
CA GLY A 9 0.92 14.35 9.05
C GLY A 9 1.75 13.19 8.55
N SER A 10 3.07 13.28 8.76
CA SER A 10 4.04 12.25 8.36
C SER A 10 3.80 10.95 9.10
N MET A 11 3.05 10.01 8.47
CA MET A 11 2.70 8.74 9.06
C MET A 11 3.88 7.79 9.17
N HIS A 12 3.94 7.08 10.30
CA HIS A 12 4.91 6.03 10.60
C HIS A 12 4.17 4.71 10.83
N TRP A 13 4.83 3.59 10.63
CA TRP A 13 4.31 2.30 11.08
C TRP A 13 4.74 2.05 12.52
N GLY A 14 3.76 2.09 13.44
CA GLY A 14 3.96 1.61 14.81
C GLY A 14 4.24 0.11 14.79
N HIS A 15 5.01 -0.35 15.77
CA HIS A 15 5.44 -1.73 15.85
C HIS A 15 5.24 -2.29 17.25
N ALA A 16 4.69 -3.49 17.32
CA ALA A 16 4.58 -4.26 18.54
C ALA A 16 4.64 -5.75 18.23
N VAL A 17 5.14 -6.54 19.15
CA VAL A 17 5.22 -8.01 19.07
C VAL A 17 4.47 -8.66 20.20
N SER A 18 3.94 -9.84 19.95
CA SER A 18 3.23 -10.64 20.93
C SER A 18 3.41 -12.14 20.66
N THR A 19 3.45 -12.94 21.71
CA THR A 19 3.46 -14.40 21.62
C THR A 19 2.08 -15.04 21.81
N ASP A 20 1.11 -14.27 22.31
CA ASP A 20 -0.23 -14.76 22.66
C ASP A 20 -1.39 -13.92 22.11
N MET A 21 -1.09 -12.82 21.40
CA MET A 21 -2.02 -11.81 20.86
C MET A 21 -2.84 -11.05 21.93
N LEU A 22 -2.48 -11.19 23.19
CA LEU A 22 -3.12 -10.50 24.34
C LEU A 22 -2.16 -9.51 25.01
N HIS A 23 -0.88 -9.91 25.14
CA HIS A 23 0.17 -9.11 25.75
C HIS A 23 1.13 -8.65 24.64
N TRP A 24 1.31 -7.34 24.53
CA TRP A 24 2.11 -6.72 23.45
C TRP A 24 3.30 -5.97 24.01
N GLU A 25 4.46 -6.23 23.44
CA GLU A 25 5.67 -5.45 23.65
C GLU A 25 5.82 -4.44 22.51
N TYR A 26 5.91 -3.14 22.86
CA TYR A 26 6.09 -2.08 21.89
C TYR A 26 7.56 -1.94 21.52
N LEU A 27 7.81 -1.89 20.21
CA LEU A 27 9.12 -1.71 19.62
C LEU A 27 9.24 -0.31 18.98
N PRO A 28 10.46 0.13 18.61
CA PRO A 28 10.61 1.30 17.73
C PRO A 28 9.78 1.16 16.46
N ALA A 29 9.41 2.29 15.84
CA ALA A 29 8.63 2.28 14.60
C ALA A 29 9.31 1.40 13.53
N ALA A 30 8.54 0.51 12.90
CA ALA A 30 9.03 -0.35 11.83
C ALA A 30 9.41 0.46 10.58
N LEU A 31 8.63 1.50 10.25
CA LEU A 31 8.89 2.40 9.13
C LEU A 31 8.71 3.85 9.57
N ALA A 32 9.65 4.70 9.18
CA ALA A 32 9.60 6.14 9.34
C ALA A 32 9.79 6.82 7.95
N PRO A 33 9.25 8.03 7.72
CA PRO A 33 9.42 8.78 6.47
C PRO A 33 10.82 9.42 6.40
N ASP A 34 11.81 8.67 6.01
CA ASP A 34 13.23 9.03 5.99
C ASP A 34 13.91 8.88 4.61
N GLU A 35 13.14 8.47 3.58
CA GLU A 35 13.60 8.34 2.21
C GLU A 35 12.91 9.34 1.27
N LEU A 36 13.52 9.60 0.09
CA LEU A 36 12.99 10.55 -0.89
C LEU A 36 11.61 10.16 -1.44
N CYS A 37 11.28 8.86 -1.45
CA CYS A 37 10.01 8.36 -1.96
C CYS A 37 8.88 8.37 -0.92
N ASP A 38 9.18 8.63 0.35
CA ASP A 38 8.21 8.62 1.44
C ASP A 38 8.38 9.75 2.47
N MET A 39 9.13 10.78 2.14
CA MET A 39 9.50 11.87 3.04
C MET A 39 8.33 12.59 3.73
N ASP A 40 7.13 12.45 3.22
CA ASP A 40 5.90 13.02 3.79
C ASP A 40 4.98 11.96 4.44
N GLY A 41 5.37 10.66 4.41
CA GLY A 41 4.66 9.62 5.13
C GLY A 41 4.82 8.20 4.57
N CYS A 42 4.80 7.23 5.48
CA CYS A 42 4.64 5.80 5.19
C CYS A 42 3.17 5.43 5.47
N PHE A 43 2.35 5.37 4.41
CA PHE A 43 0.93 5.02 4.54
C PHE A 43 0.74 3.50 4.60
N SER A 44 -0.51 3.06 4.63
CA SER A 44 -0.91 1.67 4.78
C SER A 44 -0.29 0.72 3.74
N GLY A 45 -0.28 -0.55 4.08
CA GLY A 45 0.24 -1.62 3.25
C GLY A 45 0.06 -2.99 3.90
N SER A 46 0.90 -3.94 3.54
CA SER A 46 0.83 -5.33 4.01
C SER A 46 2.20 -5.99 4.09
N ALA A 47 2.23 -7.19 4.64
CA ALA A 47 3.43 -8.01 4.77
C ALA A 47 3.22 -9.41 4.21
N VAL A 48 4.30 -10.03 3.72
CA VAL A 48 4.38 -11.45 3.40
C VAL A 48 5.71 -12.00 3.91
N THR A 49 5.76 -13.31 4.19
CA THR A 49 7.00 -13.99 4.55
C THR A 49 7.70 -14.48 3.28
N LEU A 50 8.96 -14.17 3.11
CA LEU A 50 9.81 -14.67 2.05
C LEU A 50 10.23 -16.12 2.30
N ALA A 51 10.70 -16.82 1.25
CA ALA A 51 11.15 -18.20 1.35
C ALA A 51 12.33 -18.42 2.33
N ASP A 52 13.12 -17.38 2.58
CA ASP A 52 14.23 -17.40 3.54
C ASP A 52 13.82 -17.05 4.98
N GLY A 53 12.51 -16.84 5.21
CA GLY A 53 11.93 -16.54 6.52
C GLY A 53 11.89 -15.06 6.88
N ARG A 54 12.52 -14.17 6.09
CA ARG A 54 12.40 -12.74 6.29
C ARG A 54 10.99 -12.24 5.93
N GLN A 55 10.62 -11.11 6.48
CA GLN A 55 9.38 -10.42 6.13
C GLN A 55 9.64 -9.37 5.06
N LEU A 56 8.77 -9.36 4.05
CA LEU A 56 8.70 -8.32 3.03
C LEU A 56 7.47 -7.46 3.32
N LEU A 57 7.69 -6.20 3.61
CA LEU A 57 6.64 -5.19 3.74
C LEU A 57 6.48 -4.48 2.39
N MET A 58 5.25 -4.24 1.96
CA MET A 58 4.93 -3.27 0.92
C MET A 58 4.03 -2.20 1.52
N TYR A 59 4.39 -0.94 1.36
CA TYR A 59 3.69 0.21 1.90
C TYR A 59 3.58 1.31 0.87
N THR A 60 2.66 2.26 1.11
CA THR A 60 2.53 3.43 0.26
C THR A 60 3.45 4.54 0.76
N GLY A 61 4.46 4.87 -0.02
CA GLY A 61 5.30 6.05 0.18
C GLY A 61 4.59 7.30 -0.35
N VAL A 62 4.66 8.38 0.43
CA VAL A 62 3.98 9.64 0.13
C VAL A 62 4.97 10.79 0.04
N VAL A 63 4.84 11.58 -1.05
CA VAL A 63 5.60 12.81 -1.24
C VAL A 63 4.66 13.93 -1.66
N LYS A 64 4.71 15.09 -0.97
CA LYS A 64 3.90 16.25 -1.28
C LYS A 64 4.47 17.05 -2.45
N GLU A 65 3.76 17.01 -3.56
CA GLU A 65 4.05 17.88 -4.71
C GLU A 65 3.52 19.28 -4.44
N ARG A 66 4.45 20.23 -4.22
CA ARG A 66 4.11 21.63 -3.99
C ARG A 66 3.84 22.32 -5.33
N GLN A 67 2.63 22.81 -5.51
CA GLN A 67 2.25 23.63 -6.68
C GLN A 67 2.14 25.10 -6.24
N ARG A 68 2.80 26.01 -6.98
CA ARG A 68 2.75 27.45 -6.68
C ARG A 68 1.31 27.96 -6.72
N GLY A 69 0.82 28.48 -5.58
CA GLY A 69 -0.53 29.05 -5.45
C GLY A 69 -1.68 28.04 -5.39
N ARG A 70 -1.38 26.75 -5.16
CA ARG A 70 -2.38 25.69 -4.94
C ARG A 70 -2.01 24.88 -3.69
N GLU A 71 -2.99 24.15 -3.16
CA GLU A 71 -2.72 23.15 -2.12
C GLU A 71 -1.78 22.08 -2.66
N SER A 72 -0.88 21.61 -1.79
CA SER A 72 0.01 20.49 -2.12
C SER A 72 -0.81 19.21 -2.33
N ARG A 73 -0.42 18.39 -3.29
CA ARG A 73 -1.03 17.08 -3.53
C ARG A 73 -0.05 15.99 -3.15
N GLU A 74 -0.56 14.93 -2.54
CA GLU A 74 0.21 13.77 -2.14
C GLU A 74 0.39 12.82 -3.32
N VAL A 75 1.62 12.70 -3.84
CA VAL A 75 1.98 11.68 -4.83
C VAL A 75 2.22 10.38 -4.07
N GLN A 76 1.56 9.32 -4.50
CA GLN A 76 1.56 8.01 -3.86
C GLN A 76 2.26 6.98 -4.75
N THR A 77 3.18 6.24 -4.15
CA THR A 77 3.97 5.19 -4.81
C THR A 77 4.05 3.97 -3.90
N GLN A 78 4.32 2.77 -4.44
CA GLN A 78 4.49 1.61 -3.58
C GLN A 78 5.97 1.34 -3.36
N CYS A 79 6.33 1.17 -2.10
CA CYS A 79 7.67 0.97 -1.60
C CYS A 79 7.78 -0.35 -0.84
N LEU A 80 8.99 -0.89 -0.73
CA LEU A 80 9.29 -2.12 -0.03
C LEU A 80 10.25 -1.89 1.14
N ALA A 81 10.11 -2.71 2.16
CA ALA A 81 11.11 -2.89 3.19
C ALA A 81 11.24 -4.38 3.53
N VAL A 82 12.44 -4.82 3.91
CA VAL A 82 12.73 -6.21 4.26
C VAL A 82 13.29 -6.26 5.66
N GLY A 83 12.85 -7.21 6.47
CA GLY A 83 13.33 -7.34 7.83
C GLY A 83 13.12 -8.74 8.41
N ASP A 84 13.52 -8.89 9.66
CA ASP A 84 13.42 -10.15 10.43
C ASP A 84 12.20 -10.21 11.36
N GLY A 85 11.36 -9.17 11.30
CA GLY A 85 10.20 -9.01 12.19
C GLY A 85 10.46 -8.05 13.35
N ILE A 86 11.69 -7.60 13.53
CA ILE A 86 12.11 -6.62 14.54
C ILE A 86 12.69 -5.38 13.85
N ASP A 87 13.70 -5.57 13.00
CA ASP A 87 14.35 -4.52 12.25
C ASP A 87 14.02 -4.63 10.76
N TYR A 88 13.77 -3.48 10.11
CA TYR A 88 13.43 -3.39 8.69
C TYR A 88 14.33 -2.40 7.97
N GLU A 89 14.81 -2.80 6.81
CA GLU A 89 15.58 -1.96 5.89
C GLU A 89 14.75 -1.68 4.64
N LYS A 90 14.64 -0.42 4.25
CA LYS A 90 13.98 -0.02 3.00
C LYS A 90 14.75 -0.50 1.79
N TYR A 91 14.03 -0.95 0.78
CA TYR A 91 14.64 -1.47 -0.44
C TYR A 91 15.30 -0.35 -1.25
N GLU A 92 16.56 -0.54 -1.63
CA GLU A 92 17.39 0.48 -2.31
C GLU A 92 16.82 1.00 -3.65
N LYS A 93 15.91 0.22 -4.28
CA LYS A 93 15.30 0.57 -5.56
C LYS A 93 13.85 1.08 -5.42
N ASN A 94 13.48 1.55 -4.23
CA ASN A 94 12.18 2.19 -4.05
C ASN A 94 12.07 3.50 -4.87
N PRO A 95 10.87 3.85 -5.37
CA PRO A 95 9.65 3.06 -5.32
C PRO A 95 9.64 1.93 -6.35
N VAL A 96 9.01 0.78 -6.02
CA VAL A 96 8.88 -0.37 -6.93
C VAL A 96 7.68 -0.28 -7.87
N LEU A 97 6.67 0.52 -7.51
CA LEU A 97 5.55 0.88 -8.37
C LEU A 97 5.30 2.38 -8.29
N ASP A 98 5.23 3.04 -9.43
CA ASP A 98 4.97 4.46 -9.55
C ASP A 98 4.01 4.77 -10.72
N LYS A 99 3.88 6.05 -11.09
CA LYS A 99 3.01 6.51 -12.18
C LYS A 99 3.22 5.75 -13.50
N LYS A 100 4.44 5.29 -13.81
CA LYS A 100 4.73 4.61 -15.08
C LYS A 100 4.10 3.21 -15.14
N ASP A 101 3.80 2.61 -13.98
CA ASP A 101 3.25 1.27 -13.84
C ASP A 101 1.71 1.27 -13.77
N LEU A 102 1.10 2.45 -13.76
CA LEU A 102 -0.35 2.63 -13.73
C LEU A 102 -0.96 2.49 -15.12
N PRO A 103 -2.17 1.93 -15.25
CA PRO A 103 -2.92 2.01 -16.50
C PRO A 103 -3.24 3.48 -16.86
N GLU A 104 -3.38 3.73 -18.17
CA GLU A 104 -3.68 5.06 -18.67
C GLU A 104 -4.91 5.66 -17.98
N GLY A 105 -4.83 6.94 -17.63
CA GLY A 105 -5.90 7.68 -16.95
C GLY A 105 -5.98 7.48 -15.45
N SER A 106 -5.16 6.62 -14.84
CA SER A 106 -5.13 6.48 -13.38
C SER A 106 -4.42 7.63 -12.68
N SER A 107 -4.95 8.02 -11.52
CA SER A 107 -4.40 9.07 -10.67
C SER A 107 -3.15 8.60 -9.93
N ARG A 108 -2.08 9.38 -9.97
CA ARG A 108 -0.88 9.17 -9.15
C ARG A 108 -1.03 9.70 -7.72
N TYR A 109 -2.15 10.35 -7.43
CA TYR A 109 -2.48 10.91 -6.12
C TYR A 109 -3.45 10.02 -5.34
N ASP A 110 -3.99 9.00 -6.02
CA ASP A 110 -4.92 8.02 -5.48
C ASP A 110 -4.48 6.62 -5.90
N PHE A 111 -3.34 6.17 -5.33
CA PHE A 111 -2.72 4.88 -5.61
C PHE A 111 -2.05 4.37 -4.35
N ARG A 112 -2.81 3.63 -3.48
CA ARG A 112 -2.40 3.30 -2.12
C ARG A 112 -2.94 1.99 -1.60
N ASP A 113 -2.45 1.62 -0.41
CA ASP A 113 -2.88 0.50 0.42
C ASP A 113 -2.65 -0.87 -0.24
N PRO A 114 -1.39 -1.22 -0.56
CA PRO A 114 -1.09 -2.49 -1.22
C PRO A 114 -1.33 -3.67 -0.28
N LYS A 115 -2.07 -4.68 -0.77
CA LYS A 115 -2.23 -5.98 -0.10
C LYS A 115 -1.57 -7.06 -0.93
N MET A 116 -0.49 -7.64 -0.39
CA MET A 116 0.27 -8.73 -0.99
C MET A 116 -0.19 -10.10 -0.49
N TRP A 117 -0.01 -11.11 -1.33
CA TRP A 117 -0.05 -12.52 -0.96
C TRP A 117 0.81 -13.33 -1.94
N GLN A 118 1.13 -14.56 -1.56
CA GLN A 118 1.76 -15.53 -2.46
C GLN A 118 0.69 -16.49 -2.97
N ASN A 119 0.64 -16.72 -4.28
CA ASN A 119 -0.29 -17.68 -4.87
C ASN A 119 0.25 -19.12 -4.76
N GLU A 120 -0.55 -20.10 -5.17
CA GLU A 120 -0.21 -21.53 -5.12
C GLU A 120 1.03 -21.89 -5.96
N ASP A 121 1.31 -21.13 -7.03
CA ASP A 121 2.49 -21.31 -7.89
C ASP A 121 3.77 -20.69 -7.29
N GLY A 122 3.66 -20.05 -6.13
CA GLY A 122 4.76 -19.37 -5.45
C GLY A 122 5.06 -17.96 -5.96
N ALA A 123 4.32 -17.45 -6.94
CA ALA A 123 4.43 -16.07 -7.38
C ALA A 123 3.70 -15.12 -6.42
N TYR A 124 4.21 -13.90 -6.31
CA TYR A 124 3.58 -12.87 -5.48
C TYR A 124 2.53 -12.11 -6.30
N CYS A 125 1.43 -11.82 -5.64
CA CYS A 125 0.35 -10.99 -6.14
C CYS A 125 0.14 -9.80 -5.21
N CYS A 126 -0.35 -8.69 -5.76
CA CYS A 126 -0.67 -7.50 -4.98
C CYS A 126 -1.90 -6.81 -5.56
N VAL A 127 -2.88 -6.50 -4.72
CA VAL A 127 -3.96 -5.58 -5.06
C VAL A 127 -3.69 -4.22 -4.43
N VAL A 128 -4.00 -3.15 -5.18
CA VAL A 128 -3.78 -1.76 -4.75
C VAL A 128 -5.02 -0.93 -5.08
N GLY A 129 -5.44 -0.10 -4.12
CA GLY A 129 -6.50 0.87 -4.34
C GLY A 129 -6.08 1.95 -5.34
N SER A 130 -7.01 2.33 -6.22
CA SER A 130 -6.73 3.31 -7.27
C SER A 130 -7.98 4.07 -7.68
N ARG A 131 -7.75 5.21 -8.34
CA ARG A 131 -8.80 6.07 -8.91
C ARG A 131 -8.45 6.43 -10.34
N PRO A 132 -9.26 6.03 -11.34
CA PRO A 132 -9.12 6.49 -12.71
C PRO A 132 -9.65 7.91 -12.91
N ALA A 133 -9.40 8.49 -14.10
CA ALA A 133 -9.78 9.87 -14.43
C ALA A 133 -11.29 10.13 -14.38
N ASP A 134 -12.10 9.12 -14.60
CA ASP A 134 -13.57 9.20 -14.52
C ASP A 134 -14.10 9.27 -13.08
N GLY A 135 -13.22 9.08 -12.07
CA GLY A 135 -13.59 9.16 -10.65
C GLY A 135 -14.35 7.94 -10.14
N SER A 136 -14.27 6.79 -10.80
CA SER A 136 -14.77 5.54 -10.26
C SER A 136 -13.69 4.82 -9.45
N GLY A 137 -13.94 4.44 -8.20
CA GLY A 137 -13.00 3.65 -7.41
C GLY A 137 -12.70 2.32 -8.11
N GLN A 138 -11.43 1.92 -8.12
CA GLN A 138 -10.99 0.66 -8.72
C GLN A 138 -9.88 -0.02 -7.90
N ILE A 139 -9.72 -1.32 -8.12
CA ILE A 139 -8.63 -2.11 -7.57
C ILE A 139 -7.77 -2.61 -8.73
N LEU A 140 -6.46 -2.34 -8.65
CA LEU A 140 -5.47 -2.80 -9.60
C LEU A 140 -4.80 -4.08 -9.09
N LEU A 141 -4.52 -5.02 -10.00
CA LEU A 141 -3.77 -6.24 -9.72
C LEU A 141 -2.39 -6.14 -10.34
N PHE A 142 -1.37 -6.40 -9.52
CA PHE A 142 0.03 -6.55 -9.91
C PHE A 142 0.53 -7.95 -9.57
N THR A 143 1.56 -8.40 -10.27
CA THR A 143 2.21 -9.70 -10.03
C THR A 143 3.73 -9.55 -10.04
N SER A 144 4.40 -10.40 -9.27
CA SER A 144 5.86 -10.44 -9.18
C SER A 144 6.35 -11.89 -9.04
N PRO A 145 7.43 -12.30 -9.72
CA PRO A 145 8.01 -13.63 -9.53
C PRO A 145 8.82 -13.76 -8.24
N ASP A 146 9.29 -12.63 -7.67
CA ASP A 146 10.27 -12.59 -6.60
C ASP A 146 9.88 -11.68 -5.41
N GLY A 147 8.74 -10.97 -5.51
CA GLY A 147 8.29 -9.98 -4.53
C GLY A 147 8.92 -8.59 -4.69
N PHE A 148 9.91 -8.44 -5.58
CA PHE A 148 10.66 -7.19 -5.78
C PHE A 148 10.40 -6.54 -7.14
N GLN A 149 10.19 -7.33 -8.19
CA GLN A 149 9.93 -6.87 -9.54
C GLN A 149 8.45 -7.00 -9.87
N TRP A 150 7.73 -5.90 -9.78
CA TRP A 150 6.27 -5.89 -9.96
C TRP A 150 5.86 -5.46 -11.36
N LYS A 151 4.79 -6.08 -11.87
CA LYS A 151 4.19 -5.75 -13.17
C LYS A 151 2.68 -5.63 -13.04
N TYR A 152 2.13 -4.58 -13.66
CA TYR A 152 0.69 -4.44 -13.82
C TYR A 152 0.10 -5.61 -14.60
N LYS A 153 -1.01 -6.16 -14.10
CA LYS A 153 -1.71 -7.27 -14.72
C LYS A 153 -3.05 -6.84 -15.34
N LYS A 154 -3.90 -6.21 -14.53
CA LYS A 154 -5.24 -5.76 -14.95
C LYS A 154 -5.90 -4.88 -13.90
N VAL A 155 -6.98 -4.19 -14.27
CA VAL A 155 -8.01 -3.74 -13.32
C VAL A 155 -8.77 -4.99 -12.86
N LEU A 156 -8.73 -5.26 -11.56
CA LEU A 156 -9.41 -6.42 -10.96
C LEU A 156 -10.91 -6.16 -10.84
N CYS A 157 -11.26 -4.97 -10.34
CA CYS A 157 -12.64 -4.55 -10.10
C CYS A 157 -12.76 -3.04 -10.20
N THR A 158 -13.91 -2.55 -10.62
CA THR A 158 -14.30 -1.13 -10.60
C THR A 158 -15.73 -0.98 -10.11
N ASN A 159 -16.04 0.14 -9.46
CA ASN A 159 -17.35 0.39 -8.87
C ASN A 159 -18.39 0.95 -9.85
N ASN A 160 -17.97 1.33 -11.06
CA ASN A 160 -18.85 1.96 -12.06
C ASN A 160 -19.68 3.14 -11.49
N HIS A 161 -19.04 4.04 -10.73
CA HIS A 161 -19.65 5.22 -10.08
C HIS A 161 -20.74 4.94 -9.03
N ARG A 162 -20.78 3.74 -8.43
CA ARG A 162 -21.83 3.39 -7.46
C ARG A 162 -21.42 3.53 -6.00
N PHE A 163 -20.13 3.35 -5.70
CA PHE A 163 -19.64 3.25 -4.33
C PHE A 163 -18.34 4.06 -4.16
N GLY A 164 -18.47 5.38 -4.00
CA GLY A 164 -17.36 6.28 -3.75
C GLY A 164 -16.46 6.53 -4.96
N LEU A 165 -15.55 7.49 -4.83
CA LEU A 165 -14.62 7.91 -5.89
C LEU A 165 -13.25 7.23 -5.78
N MET A 166 -12.93 6.70 -4.61
CA MET A 166 -11.69 5.97 -4.32
C MET A 166 -12.02 4.76 -3.45
N TRP A 167 -11.30 3.65 -3.68
CA TRP A 167 -11.37 2.47 -2.84
C TRP A 167 -10.04 2.29 -2.13
N GLU A 168 -10.11 2.33 -0.79
CA GLU A 168 -8.98 2.21 0.11
C GLU A 168 -8.91 0.83 0.74
N CYS A 169 -7.74 0.50 1.30
CA CYS A 169 -7.49 -0.69 2.12
C CYS A 169 -8.05 -1.98 1.50
N PRO A 170 -7.75 -2.31 0.23
CA PRO A 170 -8.24 -3.55 -0.35
C PRO A 170 -7.67 -4.75 0.42
N ASP A 171 -8.52 -5.71 0.71
CA ASP A 171 -8.09 -7.04 1.18
C ASP A 171 -8.66 -8.09 0.24
N PHE A 172 -7.81 -9.04 -0.19
CA PHE A 172 -8.17 -10.07 -1.14
C PHE A 172 -7.68 -11.42 -0.65
N PHE A 173 -8.60 -12.36 -0.45
CA PHE A 173 -8.33 -13.66 0.14
C PHE A 173 -9.36 -14.71 -0.30
N GLU A 174 -9.05 -15.97 -0.04
CA GLU A 174 -9.97 -17.08 -0.25
C GLU A 174 -10.69 -17.43 1.07
N LEU A 175 -12.00 -17.64 0.96
CA LEU A 175 -12.84 -18.13 2.05
C LEU A 175 -13.85 -19.15 1.48
N ASP A 176 -13.82 -20.37 1.98
CA ASP A 176 -14.72 -21.47 1.59
C ASP A 176 -14.79 -21.68 0.06
N GLY A 177 -13.64 -21.68 -0.61
CA GLY A 177 -13.51 -21.87 -2.06
C GLY A 177 -14.00 -20.68 -2.89
N LYS A 178 -14.19 -19.51 -2.27
CA LYS A 178 -14.60 -18.27 -2.94
C LYS A 178 -13.54 -17.21 -2.77
N GLN A 179 -13.30 -16.45 -3.84
CA GLN A 179 -12.46 -15.27 -3.78
C GLN A 179 -13.26 -14.10 -3.20
N VAL A 180 -12.76 -13.50 -2.13
CA VAL A 180 -13.38 -12.38 -1.42
C VAL A 180 -12.52 -11.14 -1.60
N LEU A 181 -13.12 -10.05 -2.06
CA LEU A 181 -12.52 -8.72 -2.11
C LEU A 181 -13.27 -7.80 -1.13
N ILE A 182 -12.54 -7.20 -0.20
CA ILE A 182 -13.04 -6.15 0.69
C ILE A 182 -12.35 -4.85 0.32
N ALA A 183 -13.06 -3.74 0.33
CA ALA A 183 -12.51 -2.40 0.14
C ALA A 183 -13.31 -1.39 0.96
N SER A 184 -12.67 -0.28 1.33
CA SER A 184 -13.29 0.85 2.04
C SER A 184 -13.55 1.99 1.06
N PRO A 185 -14.82 2.25 0.64
CA PRO A 185 -15.13 3.34 -0.27
C PRO A 185 -14.94 4.70 0.41
N GLN A 186 -14.29 5.63 -0.29
CA GLN A 186 -14.12 7.04 0.09
C GLN A 186 -14.94 7.94 -0.81
N ASP A 187 -15.35 9.11 -0.30
CA ASP A 187 -16.16 10.09 -1.03
C ASP A 187 -17.51 9.51 -1.53
N MET A 188 -18.18 8.79 -0.65
CA MET A 188 -19.53 8.31 -0.92
C MET A 188 -20.47 9.51 -1.09
N MET A 189 -21.12 9.61 -2.23
CA MET A 189 -22.20 10.59 -2.43
C MET A 189 -23.45 10.09 -1.69
N PRO A 190 -24.19 10.98 -1.00
CA PRO A 190 -25.42 10.61 -0.30
C PRO A 190 -26.54 10.17 -1.25
#